data_17039b00ec5cd7134cc568d5084d408b
#
_entry.id   17039b00ec5cd7134cc568d5084d408b
#
_cell.length_a   1.000
_cell.length_b   1.000
_cell.length_c   1.000
_cell.angle_alpha   90.00
_cell.angle_beta   90.00
_cell.angle_gamma   90.00
#
_symmetry.space_group_name_H-M   'P 1'
#
loop_
_entity.id
_entity.type
_entity.pdbx_description
1 polymer ?
#
loop_
_entity_poly.entity_id
_entity_poly.type
_entity_poly.pdbx_seq_one_letter_code
_entity_poly.pdbx_strand_id
1 'polypeptide(L)'
;MEKYLQQTKSDCIKIVLYGPESTGKSTLAKQLAEYYKTDFVPEYAREYLQKKYDQFGLICELNDILPIAKGQMNLENNATKNNSLIFCDTNLLTTMVYSKIYFNYCDPILERCARSNFYDIYLLMDIDIPWIKDNLRDRPHQRKEMFEYFKSSLIKNQKSFEIISGNFKQRKEKAIRIINNLLNFEV
;
A
#
# COMPACT_ATOMS: atom_id res chain seq x y z
N MET A 1 8.76 20.40 0.34
CA MET A 1 8.24 19.10 0.83
C MET A 1 7.22 18.52 -0.16
N GLU A 2 6.15 19.21 -0.47
CA GLU A 2 5.03 18.75 -1.30
C GLU A 2 5.44 18.09 -2.63
N LYS A 3 6.35 18.71 -3.39
CA LYS A 3 6.85 18.18 -4.67
C LYS A 3 7.43 16.76 -4.59
N TYR A 4 7.87 16.32 -3.41
CA TYR A 4 8.40 14.97 -3.18
C TYR A 4 7.32 13.94 -2.82
N LEU A 5 6.10 14.39 -2.55
CA LEU A 5 4.95 13.56 -2.22
C LEU A 5 3.93 13.49 -3.36
N GLN A 6 4.16 14.20 -4.45
CA GLN A 6 3.30 14.17 -5.64
C GLN A 6 3.76 13.12 -6.63
N GLN A 7 2.79 12.51 -7.30
CA GLN A 7 3.05 11.64 -8.44
C GLN A 7 3.58 12.44 -9.63
N THR A 8 4.58 11.89 -10.31
CA THR A 8 4.95 12.37 -11.64
C THR A 8 3.89 11.97 -12.66
N LYS A 9 3.64 12.84 -13.64
CA LYS A 9 2.70 12.53 -14.74
C LYS A 9 3.19 11.29 -15.48
N SER A 10 2.31 10.32 -15.65
CA SER A 10 2.60 9.05 -16.32
C SER A 10 1.30 8.41 -16.76
N ASP A 11 1.32 7.69 -17.88
CA ASP A 11 0.21 6.86 -18.39
C ASP A 11 0.27 5.43 -17.79
N CYS A 12 1.20 5.18 -16.86
CA CYS A 12 1.35 3.90 -16.17
C CYS A 12 0.12 3.61 -15.31
N ILE A 13 -0.48 2.44 -15.49
CA ILE A 13 -1.56 1.93 -14.66
C ILE A 13 -0.99 1.52 -13.31
N LYS A 14 -1.60 2.01 -12.22
CA LYS A 14 -1.12 1.81 -10.84
C LYS A 14 -2.18 1.09 -10.01
N ILE A 15 -1.83 -0.09 -9.54
CA ILE A 15 -2.69 -0.94 -8.71
C ILE A 15 -2.09 -1.02 -7.32
N VAL A 16 -2.87 -0.67 -6.30
CA VAL A 16 -2.39 -0.64 -4.90
C VAL A 16 -2.89 -1.87 -4.14
N LEU A 17 -1.95 -2.61 -3.54
CA LEU A 17 -2.25 -3.59 -2.50
C LEU A 17 -2.40 -2.82 -1.18
N TYR A 18 -3.59 -2.81 -0.62
CA TYR A 18 -3.96 -1.92 0.47
C TYR A 18 -4.57 -2.70 1.64
N GLY A 19 -4.44 -2.21 2.85
CA GLY A 19 -4.99 -2.86 4.03
C GLY A 19 -3.98 -2.99 5.17
N PRO A 20 -4.42 -3.53 6.33
CA PRO A 20 -3.59 -3.62 7.52
C PRO A 20 -2.40 -4.57 7.35
N GLU A 21 -1.54 -4.60 8.35
CA GLU A 21 -0.40 -5.50 8.40
C GLU A 21 -0.81 -6.98 8.41
N SER A 22 0.10 -7.85 8.00
CA SER A 22 -0.09 -9.31 7.97
C SER A 22 -1.32 -9.79 7.18
N THR A 23 -1.65 -9.10 6.08
CA THR A 23 -2.75 -9.47 5.18
C THR A 23 -2.27 -10.02 3.82
N GLY A 24 -0.96 -10.22 3.63
CA GLY A 24 -0.40 -10.82 2.42
C GLY A 24 -0.24 -9.87 1.25
N LYS A 25 -0.24 -8.54 1.45
CA LYS A 25 -0.01 -7.52 0.41
C LYS A 25 1.24 -7.80 -0.42
N SER A 26 2.39 -7.86 0.23
CA SER A 26 3.70 -8.05 -0.43
C SER A 26 3.77 -9.36 -1.22
N THR A 27 3.17 -10.42 -0.70
CA THR A 27 3.12 -11.72 -1.38
C THR A 27 2.30 -11.61 -2.67
N LEU A 28 1.12 -11.00 -2.60
CA LEU A 28 0.26 -10.84 -3.77
C LEU A 28 0.86 -9.86 -4.78
N ALA A 29 1.47 -8.74 -4.33
CA ALA A 29 2.13 -7.77 -5.21
C ALA A 29 3.22 -8.44 -6.06
N LYS A 30 4.09 -9.25 -5.44
CA LYS A 30 5.13 -10.02 -6.15
C LYS A 30 4.53 -11.01 -7.14
N GLN A 31 3.53 -11.78 -6.74
CA GLN A 31 2.87 -12.77 -7.60
C GLN A 31 2.17 -12.14 -8.82
N LEU A 32 1.61 -10.94 -8.66
CA LEU A 32 0.97 -10.20 -9.75
C LEU A 32 2.05 -9.61 -10.68
N ALA A 33 3.11 -9.03 -10.14
CA ALA A 33 4.22 -8.53 -10.94
C ALA A 33 4.86 -9.62 -11.80
N GLU A 34 5.10 -10.81 -11.22
CA GLU A 34 5.56 -11.98 -11.98
C GLU A 34 4.58 -12.38 -13.10
N TYR A 35 3.29 -12.44 -12.78
CA TYR A 35 2.26 -12.85 -13.75
C TYR A 35 2.16 -11.90 -14.94
N TYR A 36 2.18 -10.59 -14.68
CA TYR A 36 2.09 -9.56 -15.71
C TYR A 36 3.44 -9.15 -16.30
N LYS A 37 4.55 -9.76 -15.83
CA LYS A 37 5.93 -9.47 -16.27
C LYS A 37 6.28 -7.99 -16.15
N THR A 38 5.99 -7.43 -14.98
CA THR A 38 6.22 -6.03 -14.65
C THR A 38 6.84 -5.90 -13.25
N ASP A 39 7.10 -4.66 -12.83
CA ASP A 39 7.67 -4.38 -11.51
C ASP A 39 6.59 -4.22 -10.43
N PHE A 40 6.98 -4.43 -9.17
CA PHE A 40 6.22 -3.98 -8.02
C PHE A 40 7.05 -2.98 -7.20
N VAL A 41 6.34 -2.04 -6.58
CA VAL A 41 6.92 -1.06 -5.66
C VAL A 41 6.81 -1.62 -4.25
N PRO A 42 7.92 -1.94 -3.58
CA PRO A 42 7.89 -2.48 -2.22
C PRO A 42 7.44 -1.43 -1.20
N GLU A 43 6.96 -1.91 -0.05
CA GLU A 43 6.66 -1.06 1.11
C GLU A 43 7.94 -0.43 1.68
N TYR A 44 8.15 0.86 1.40
CA TYR A 44 9.36 1.57 1.88
C TYR A 44 9.42 1.65 3.41
N ALA A 45 8.27 1.79 4.08
CA ALA A 45 8.19 1.81 5.54
C ALA A 45 8.85 0.57 6.17
N ARG A 46 8.67 -0.60 5.55
CA ARG A 46 9.22 -1.86 6.04
C ARG A 46 10.74 -1.84 6.09
N GLU A 47 11.38 -1.41 5.02
CA GLU A 47 12.84 -1.32 4.95
C GLU A 47 13.37 -0.22 5.89
N TYR A 48 12.74 0.93 5.89
CA TYR A 48 13.13 2.08 6.71
C TYR A 48 13.07 1.76 8.21
N LEU A 49 11.96 1.21 8.67
CA LEU A 49 11.74 0.89 10.08
C LEU A 49 12.56 -0.33 10.53
N GLN A 50 12.77 -1.32 9.65
CA GLN A 50 13.64 -2.45 10.00
C GLN A 50 15.08 -1.98 10.21
N LYS A 51 15.63 -1.12 9.36
CA LYS A 51 16.96 -0.52 9.55
C LYS A 51 17.05 0.28 10.86
N LYS A 52 16.02 1.07 11.17
CA LYS A 52 15.96 1.83 12.42
C LYS A 52 15.94 0.90 13.65
N TYR A 53 15.14 -0.16 13.58
CA TYR A 53 15.07 -1.15 14.66
C TYR A 53 16.39 -1.91 14.85
N ASP A 54 17.01 -2.36 13.76
CA ASP A 54 18.27 -3.12 13.79
C ASP A 54 19.44 -2.27 14.34
N GLN A 55 19.45 -0.97 14.05
CA GLN A 55 20.51 -0.07 14.47
C GLN A 55 20.30 0.49 15.89
N PHE A 56 19.07 0.77 16.28
CA PHE A 56 18.77 1.55 17.48
C PHE A 56 17.76 0.88 18.41
N GLY A 57 17.13 -0.22 18.04
CA GLY A 57 16.03 -0.83 18.78
C GLY A 57 14.74 0.02 18.83
N LEU A 58 14.65 1.04 17.97
CA LEU A 58 13.55 2.00 17.99
C LEU A 58 12.44 1.60 17.01
N ILE A 59 11.20 1.83 17.44
CA ILE A 59 10.00 1.69 16.60
C ILE A 59 9.71 2.99 15.84
N CYS A 60 8.63 2.99 15.06
CA CYS A 60 8.17 4.15 14.31
C CYS A 60 7.80 5.33 15.23
N GLU A 61 8.29 6.51 14.90
CA GLU A 61 7.98 7.78 15.56
C GLU A 61 7.33 8.74 14.55
N LEU A 62 6.69 9.81 15.06
CA LEU A 62 6.01 10.79 14.21
C LEU A 62 6.96 11.41 13.16
N ASN A 63 8.22 11.65 13.52
CA ASN A 63 9.23 12.22 12.64
C ASN A 63 9.66 11.28 11.50
N ASP A 64 9.35 10.00 11.57
CA ASP A 64 9.63 9.02 10.51
C ASP A 64 8.61 9.08 9.36
N ILE A 65 7.41 9.59 9.62
CA ILE A 65 6.27 9.53 8.69
C ILE A 65 6.57 10.24 7.37
N LEU A 66 7.10 11.47 7.40
CA LEU A 66 7.43 12.20 6.17
C LEU A 66 8.61 11.60 5.39
N PRO A 67 9.72 11.18 6.02
CA PRO A 67 10.76 10.40 5.36
C PRO A 67 10.22 9.13 4.68
N ILE A 68 9.37 8.36 5.35
CA ILE A 68 8.73 7.15 4.80
C ILE A 68 7.88 7.51 3.59
N ALA A 69 7.00 8.50 3.71
CA ALA A 69 6.15 8.95 2.61
C ALA A 69 6.96 9.39 1.39
N LYS A 70 8.04 10.14 1.60
CA LYS A 70 8.95 10.57 0.54
C LYS A 70 9.66 9.40 -0.13
N GLY A 71 10.14 8.44 0.65
CA GLY A 71 10.78 7.24 0.12
C GLY A 71 9.82 6.41 -0.73
N GLN A 72 8.58 6.19 -0.27
CA GLN A 72 7.55 5.49 -1.00
C GLN A 72 7.24 6.17 -2.36
N MET A 73 7.02 7.48 -2.37
CA MET A 73 6.77 8.22 -3.61
C MET A 73 7.95 8.20 -4.58
N ASN A 74 9.18 8.24 -4.07
CA ASN A 74 10.36 8.15 -4.91
C ASN A 74 10.45 6.78 -5.62
N LEU A 75 10.21 5.69 -4.91
CA LEU A 75 10.16 4.35 -5.49
C LEU A 75 9.05 4.25 -6.56
N GLU A 76 7.85 4.74 -6.24
CA GLU A 76 6.71 4.70 -7.15
C GLU A 76 6.97 5.52 -8.43
N ASN A 77 7.40 6.77 -8.29
CA ASN A 77 7.70 7.65 -9.41
C ASN A 77 8.86 7.13 -10.29
N ASN A 78 9.80 6.38 -9.73
CA ASN A 78 10.84 5.73 -10.52
C ASN A 78 10.30 4.51 -11.28
N ALA A 79 9.46 3.70 -10.66
CA ALA A 79 8.88 2.52 -11.30
C ALA A 79 7.99 2.91 -12.50
N THR A 80 7.23 4.01 -12.41
CA THR A 80 6.35 4.47 -13.49
C THR A 80 7.08 4.95 -14.75
N LYS A 81 8.40 5.20 -14.69
CA LYS A 81 9.18 5.66 -15.86
C LYS A 81 9.39 4.55 -16.90
N ASN A 82 9.44 3.31 -16.47
CA ASN A 82 9.85 2.18 -17.29
C ASN A 82 8.76 1.11 -17.45
N ASN A 83 7.60 1.32 -16.84
CA ASN A 83 6.52 0.34 -16.83
C ASN A 83 5.19 0.98 -17.25
N SER A 84 4.41 0.25 -18.01
CA SER A 84 3.02 0.60 -18.33
C SER A 84 2.02 0.15 -17.27
N LEU A 85 2.42 -0.73 -16.37
CA LEU A 85 1.65 -1.26 -15.25
C LEU A 85 2.58 -1.47 -14.07
N ILE A 86 2.18 -1.08 -12.86
CA ILE A 86 2.91 -1.38 -11.61
C ILE A 86 1.95 -1.81 -10.51
N PHE A 87 2.48 -2.59 -9.57
CA PHE A 87 1.81 -2.99 -8.32
C PHE A 87 2.48 -2.30 -7.15
N CYS A 88 1.75 -1.46 -6.43
CA CYS A 88 2.27 -0.76 -5.25
C CYS A 88 1.92 -1.55 -3.98
N ASP A 89 2.94 -2.10 -3.29
CA ASP A 89 2.75 -2.64 -1.94
C ASP A 89 2.68 -1.44 -0.98
N THR A 90 1.47 -1.01 -0.68
CA THR A 90 1.12 0.24 0.00
C THR A 90 1.34 1.52 -0.85
N ASN A 91 0.97 2.66 -0.26
CA ASN A 91 1.10 3.99 -0.85
C ASN A 91 0.96 5.09 0.22
N LEU A 92 0.92 6.37 -0.17
CA LEU A 92 0.76 7.49 0.79
C LEU A 92 -0.55 7.44 1.59
N LEU A 93 -1.63 6.88 1.03
CA LEU A 93 -2.89 6.74 1.76
C LEU A 93 -2.73 5.78 2.96
N THR A 94 -1.95 4.71 2.79
CA THR A 94 -1.54 3.79 3.87
C THR A 94 -0.76 4.55 4.95
N THR A 95 0.23 5.33 4.56
CA THR A 95 1.05 6.13 5.49
C THR A 95 0.19 7.14 6.27
N MET A 96 -0.76 7.81 5.60
CA MET A 96 -1.72 8.72 6.23
C MET A 96 -2.59 7.99 7.26
N VAL A 97 -3.12 6.81 6.92
CA VAL A 97 -3.96 6.02 7.84
C VAL A 97 -3.17 5.63 9.08
N TYR A 98 -1.98 5.08 8.92
CA TYR A 98 -1.12 4.72 10.05
C TYR A 98 -0.73 5.94 10.89
N SER A 99 -0.37 7.07 10.27
CA SER A 99 -0.06 8.30 11.01
C SER A 99 -1.21 8.73 11.93
N LYS A 100 -2.44 8.69 11.42
CA LYS A 100 -3.64 9.02 12.23
C LYS A 100 -3.91 8.01 13.35
N ILE A 101 -3.69 6.71 13.08
CA ILE A 101 -3.95 5.66 14.08
C ILE A 101 -2.91 5.66 15.20
N TYR A 102 -1.62 5.82 14.86
CA TYR A 102 -0.54 5.74 15.84
C TYR A 102 -0.31 7.05 16.60
N PHE A 103 -0.48 8.19 15.91
CA PHE A 103 -0.09 9.49 16.47
C PHE A 103 -1.27 10.45 16.63
N ASN A 104 -2.49 10.03 16.27
CA ASN A 104 -3.67 10.92 16.19
C ASN A 104 -3.39 12.23 15.41
N TYR A 105 -2.45 12.16 14.47
CA TYR A 105 -1.99 13.29 13.68
C TYR A 105 -1.58 12.85 12.28
N CYS A 106 -1.75 13.72 11.31
CA CYS A 106 -1.17 13.57 9.98
C CYS A 106 -0.73 14.96 9.49
N ASP A 107 0.49 15.03 8.94
CA ASP A 107 0.98 16.25 8.32
C ASP A 107 0.02 16.69 7.19
N PRO A 108 -0.42 17.97 7.15
CA PRO A 108 -1.38 18.45 6.15
C PRO A 108 -0.91 18.28 4.70
N ILE A 109 0.39 18.33 4.44
CA ILE A 109 0.95 18.12 3.10
C ILE A 109 0.83 16.64 2.73
N LEU A 110 1.19 15.73 3.64
CA LEU A 110 1.00 14.29 3.43
C LEU A 110 -0.48 13.96 3.19
N GLU A 111 -1.37 14.48 4.02
CA GLU A 111 -2.81 14.24 3.88
C GLU A 111 -3.34 14.72 2.52
N ARG A 112 -2.96 15.92 2.07
CA ARG A 112 -3.36 16.45 0.77
C ARG A 112 -2.83 15.59 -0.37
N CYS A 113 -1.55 15.24 -0.38
CA CYS A 113 -0.95 14.39 -1.41
C CYS A 113 -1.53 12.97 -1.42
N ALA A 114 -1.71 12.35 -0.24
CA ALA A 114 -2.33 11.03 -0.12
C ALA A 114 -3.74 10.96 -0.71
N ARG A 115 -4.51 12.05 -0.58
CA ARG A 115 -5.87 12.17 -1.15
C ARG A 115 -5.85 12.45 -2.65
N SER A 116 -4.93 13.30 -3.13
CA SER A 116 -4.88 13.75 -4.53
C SER A 116 -4.20 12.74 -5.45
N ASN A 117 -3.26 11.92 -4.96
CA ASN A 117 -2.59 10.93 -5.78
C ASN A 117 -3.59 9.93 -6.36
N PHE A 118 -3.43 9.67 -7.66
CA PHE A 118 -4.32 8.82 -8.44
C PHE A 118 -3.77 7.41 -8.57
N TYR A 119 -4.66 6.44 -8.42
CA TYR A 119 -4.43 5.02 -8.67
C TYR A 119 -5.68 4.45 -9.33
N ASP A 120 -5.49 3.54 -10.27
CA ASP A 120 -6.59 2.99 -11.07
C ASP A 120 -7.52 2.11 -10.23
N ILE A 121 -6.96 1.32 -9.31
CA ILE A 121 -7.74 0.53 -8.35
C ILE A 121 -6.92 0.22 -7.08
N TYR A 122 -7.63 0.07 -5.98
CA TYR A 122 -7.11 -0.46 -4.73
C TYR A 122 -7.61 -1.90 -4.51
N LEU A 123 -6.72 -2.82 -4.23
CA LEU A 123 -7.03 -4.16 -3.79
C LEU A 123 -6.95 -4.20 -2.26
N LEU A 124 -8.11 -4.05 -1.59
CA LEU A 124 -8.20 -4.08 -0.13
C LEU A 124 -8.10 -5.51 0.37
N MET A 125 -6.97 -5.83 1.00
CA MET A 125 -6.69 -7.17 1.49
C MET A 125 -7.46 -7.48 2.77
N ASP A 126 -8.26 -8.53 2.74
CA ASP A 126 -9.02 -9.01 3.90
C ASP A 126 -8.09 -9.62 4.97
N ILE A 127 -8.61 -9.73 6.19
CA ILE A 127 -7.90 -10.23 7.38
C ILE A 127 -8.14 -11.72 7.64
N ASP A 128 -8.60 -12.46 6.65
CA ASP A 128 -9.01 -13.87 6.71
C ASP A 128 -7.83 -14.87 6.61
N ILE A 129 -6.59 -14.39 6.52
CA ILE A 129 -5.38 -15.22 6.66
C ILE A 129 -4.75 -15.07 8.05
N PRO A 130 -3.96 -16.07 8.52
CA PRO A 130 -3.30 -16.00 9.82
C PRO A 130 -2.41 -14.77 9.96
N TRP A 131 -2.43 -14.17 11.16
CA TRP A 131 -1.51 -13.10 11.50
C TRP A 131 -0.13 -13.69 11.85
N ILE A 132 0.92 -13.10 11.30
CA ILE A 132 2.30 -13.53 11.54
C ILE A 132 3.02 -12.41 12.29
N LYS A 133 3.52 -12.73 13.48
CA LYS A 133 4.30 -11.79 14.31
C LYS A 133 5.67 -11.52 13.67
N ASP A 134 6.12 -10.27 13.78
CA ASP A 134 7.50 -9.85 13.57
C ASP A 134 7.81 -8.60 14.42
N ASN A 135 9.01 -8.03 14.27
CA ASN A 135 9.48 -6.92 15.11
C ASN A 135 8.73 -5.59 14.88
N LEU A 136 8.01 -5.46 13.77
CA LEU A 136 7.34 -4.22 13.37
C LEU A 136 5.81 -4.31 13.43
N ARG A 137 5.25 -5.49 13.71
CA ARG A 137 3.81 -5.74 13.80
C ARG A 137 3.37 -5.83 15.24
N ASP A 138 2.46 -4.97 15.64
CA ASP A 138 2.10 -4.79 17.06
C ASP A 138 0.58 -4.89 17.35
N ARG A 139 -0.28 -5.08 16.31
CA ARG A 139 -1.74 -5.04 16.47
C ARG A 139 -2.49 -6.34 16.14
N PRO A 140 -2.10 -7.50 16.71
CA PRO A 140 -2.72 -8.80 16.40
C PRO A 140 -4.20 -8.85 16.80
N HIS A 141 -4.60 -8.15 17.84
CA HIS A 141 -5.97 -8.17 18.40
C HIS A 141 -6.88 -7.07 17.83
N GLN A 142 -6.33 -6.13 17.05
CA GLN A 142 -7.07 -5.01 16.48
C GLN A 142 -7.32 -5.17 14.97
N ARG A 143 -7.15 -6.36 14.42
CA ARG A 143 -7.23 -6.60 12.97
C ARG A 143 -8.54 -6.12 12.34
N LYS A 144 -9.67 -6.37 12.97
CA LYS A 144 -11.00 -5.94 12.48
C LYS A 144 -11.13 -4.41 12.49
N GLU A 145 -10.72 -3.78 13.59
CA GLU A 145 -10.73 -2.33 13.72
C GLU A 145 -9.82 -1.69 12.67
N MET A 146 -8.61 -2.20 12.50
CA MET A 146 -7.67 -1.74 11.48
C MET A 146 -8.26 -1.90 10.07
N PHE A 147 -8.88 -3.03 9.75
CA PHE A 147 -9.51 -3.24 8.46
C PHE A 147 -10.61 -2.19 8.19
N GLU A 148 -11.44 -1.88 9.17
CA GLU A 148 -12.48 -0.85 9.04
C GLU A 148 -11.89 0.56 8.88
N TYR A 149 -10.77 0.89 9.54
CA TYR A 149 -10.05 2.15 9.31
C TYR A 149 -9.57 2.26 7.85
N PHE A 150 -8.94 1.21 7.33
CA PHE A 150 -8.47 1.17 5.95
C PHE A 150 -9.62 1.29 4.94
N LYS A 151 -10.68 0.50 5.12
CA LYS A 151 -11.88 0.53 4.28
C LYS A 151 -12.57 1.89 4.31
N SER A 152 -12.78 2.46 5.49
CA SER A 152 -13.37 3.78 5.66
C SER A 152 -12.55 4.88 5.00
N SER A 153 -11.21 4.75 5.00
CA SER A 153 -10.32 5.68 4.33
C SER A 153 -10.53 5.67 2.81
N LEU A 154 -10.69 4.50 2.18
CA LEU A 154 -11.01 4.39 0.75
C LEU A 154 -12.35 5.04 0.42
N ILE A 155 -13.39 4.74 1.21
CA ILE A 155 -14.73 5.29 1.02
C ILE A 155 -14.72 6.83 1.15
N LYS A 156 -14.13 7.35 2.25
CA LYS A 156 -14.06 8.80 2.51
C LYS A 156 -13.29 9.57 1.43
N ASN A 157 -12.31 8.94 0.81
CA ASN A 157 -11.51 9.55 -0.25
C ASN A 157 -11.99 9.16 -1.66
N GLN A 158 -13.16 8.52 -1.79
CA GLN A 158 -13.80 8.14 -3.06
C GLN A 158 -12.86 7.34 -3.98
N LYS A 159 -12.06 6.43 -3.39
CA LYS A 159 -11.14 5.57 -4.13
C LYS A 159 -11.87 4.33 -4.63
N SER A 160 -11.65 3.97 -5.90
CA SER A 160 -12.14 2.70 -6.46
C SER A 160 -11.40 1.53 -5.78
N PHE A 161 -12.13 0.54 -5.25
CA PHE A 161 -11.51 -0.60 -4.61
C PHE A 161 -12.34 -1.88 -4.69
N GLU A 162 -11.61 -3.01 -4.60
CA GLU A 162 -12.17 -4.35 -4.47
C GLU A 162 -11.57 -5.05 -3.26
N ILE A 163 -12.40 -5.81 -2.51
CA ILE A 163 -11.92 -6.59 -1.36
C ILE A 163 -11.36 -7.92 -1.88
N ILE A 164 -10.14 -8.26 -1.45
CA ILE A 164 -9.45 -9.50 -1.81
C ILE A 164 -9.43 -10.44 -0.58
N SER A 165 -10.20 -11.51 -0.66
CA SER A 165 -10.38 -12.52 0.41
C SER A 165 -10.08 -13.93 -0.09
N GLY A 166 -9.99 -14.90 0.83
CA GLY A 166 -9.71 -16.29 0.58
C GLY A 166 -8.25 -16.68 0.79
N ASN A 167 -7.89 -17.92 0.43
CA ASN A 167 -6.51 -18.38 0.47
C ASN A 167 -5.65 -17.72 -0.62
N PHE A 168 -4.33 -17.92 -0.59
CA PHE A 168 -3.40 -17.26 -1.52
C PHE A 168 -3.73 -17.50 -3.00
N LYS A 169 -4.19 -18.71 -3.38
CA LYS A 169 -4.58 -19.04 -4.75
C LYS A 169 -5.83 -18.26 -5.15
N GLN A 170 -6.87 -18.30 -4.33
CA GLN A 170 -8.13 -17.58 -4.59
C GLN A 170 -7.93 -16.08 -4.71
N ARG A 171 -7.08 -15.50 -3.85
CA ARG A 171 -6.72 -14.07 -3.89
C ARG A 171 -6.03 -13.70 -5.19
N LYS A 172 -5.06 -14.50 -5.63
CA LYS A 172 -4.36 -14.28 -6.91
C LYS A 172 -5.33 -14.36 -8.10
N GLU A 173 -6.16 -15.39 -8.16
CA GLU A 173 -7.15 -15.58 -9.24
C GLU A 173 -8.18 -14.44 -9.28
N LYS A 174 -8.67 -14.00 -8.09
CA LYS A 174 -9.59 -12.87 -8.00
C LYS A 174 -8.94 -11.58 -8.45
N ALA A 175 -7.72 -11.30 -8.00
CA ALA A 175 -6.97 -10.11 -8.39
C ALA A 175 -6.73 -10.08 -9.91
N ILE A 176 -6.27 -11.18 -10.50
CA ILE A 176 -6.05 -11.28 -11.95
C ILE A 176 -7.34 -10.98 -12.73
N ARG A 177 -8.48 -11.52 -12.32
CA ARG A 177 -9.78 -11.27 -12.99
C ARG A 177 -10.14 -9.78 -12.93
N ILE A 178 -9.99 -9.14 -11.76
CA ILE A 178 -10.27 -7.72 -11.60
C ILE A 178 -9.35 -6.88 -12.49
N ILE A 179 -8.07 -7.22 -12.52
CA ILE A 179 -7.06 -6.49 -13.30
C ILE A 179 -7.29 -6.66 -14.81
N ASN A 180 -7.58 -7.89 -15.27
CA ASN A 180 -7.88 -8.13 -16.68
C ASN A 180 -9.10 -7.32 -17.15
N ASN A 181 -10.14 -7.23 -16.32
CA ASN A 181 -11.30 -6.39 -16.63
C ASN A 181 -10.90 -4.90 -16.71
N LEU A 182 -10.03 -4.43 -15.81
CA LEU A 182 -9.53 -3.05 -15.83
C LEU A 182 -8.70 -2.76 -17.10
N LEU A 183 -7.89 -3.73 -17.52
CA LEU A 183 -7.02 -3.62 -18.68
C LEU A 183 -7.76 -3.93 -20.00
N ASN A 184 -9.06 -4.25 -19.97
CA ASN A 184 -9.86 -4.73 -21.11
C ASN A 184 -9.24 -5.94 -21.83
N PHE A 185 -8.51 -6.79 -21.08
CA PHE A 185 -8.08 -8.08 -21.61
C PHE A 185 -9.29 -9.02 -21.62
N GLU A 186 -9.71 -9.50 -22.80
CA GLU A 186 -10.64 -10.61 -22.90
C GLU A 186 -10.01 -11.86 -22.25
N VAL A 187 -10.78 -12.52 -21.37
CA VAL A 187 -10.37 -13.76 -20.66
C VAL A 187 -10.78 -14.96 -21.51
#